data_4aa8ed6d044db1ca198374fc52590a19
#
_entry.id   4aa8ed6d044db1ca198374fc52590a19
#
_cell.length_a   1.000
_cell.length_b   1.000
_cell.length_c   1.000
_cell.angle_alpha   90.00
_cell.angle_beta   90.00
_cell.angle_gamma   90.00
#
_symmetry.space_group_name_H-M   'P 1'
#
loop_
_entity.id
_entity.type
_entity.pdbx_description
1 polymer ?
#
loop_
_entity_poly.entity_id
_entity_poly.type
_entity_poly.pdbx_seq_one_letter_code
_entity_poly.pdbx_strand_id
1 'polypeptide(L)'
;MVISNTTNSIATFIPHSRPTLGDEEVRAVEAVIKSGYIAEGEAVKQFEQAFAEKFGVEQAVAVSSGTAALHLALLAMGIGPEHEVIFPSFVCSALLHAVHYVGAQPVPAEIDPLTYNIDPDDVQKRITARTGAIIVPHMFGLAADLDRLLKLDVPILEDCAQAVGGKRRLLQRDDMFGSDLL
;
A
#
# COMPACT_ATOMS: atom_id res chain seq x y z
N MET A 1 15.84 -14.37 60.67
CA MET A 1 16.40 -14.22 59.31
C MET A 1 15.23 -14.34 58.35
N VAL A 2 14.68 -13.21 57.93
CA VAL A 2 13.47 -13.15 57.07
C VAL A 2 13.97 -13.02 55.62
N ILE A 3 13.73 -14.04 54.84
CA ILE A 3 14.04 -14.01 53.39
C ILE A 3 12.87 -13.28 52.73
N SER A 4 13.12 -12.04 52.30
CA SER A 4 12.17 -11.27 51.48
C SER A 4 12.10 -11.87 50.08
N ASN A 5 10.98 -12.49 49.74
CA ASN A 5 10.62 -12.84 48.39
C ASN A 5 10.38 -11.55 47.60
N THR A 6 11.39 -11.06 46.90
CA THR A 6 11.22 -10.10 45.83
C THR A 6 10.60 -10.82 44.63
N THR A 7 9.28 -10.72 44.48
CA THR A 7 8.60 -11.07 43.24
C THR A 7 9.10 -10.14 42.17
N ASN A 8 10.04 -10.64 41.34
CA ASN A 8 10.38 -10.02 40.06
C ASN A 8 9.11 -10.00 39.23
N SER A 9 8.44 -8.85 39.16
CA SER A 9 7.44 -8.61 38.13
C SER A 9 8.18 -8.62 36.79
N ILE A 10 8.11 -9.73 36.07
CA ILE A 10 8.54 -9.80 34.67
C ILE A 10 7.62 -8.81 33.95
N ALA A 11 8.17 -7.67 33.57
CA ALA A 11 7.45 -6.72 32.72
C ALA A 11 7.01 -7.48 31.46
N THR A 12 5.70 -7.63 31.29
CA THR A 12 5.15 -8.33 30.12
C THR A 12 5.47 -7.48 28.91
N PHE A 13 6.44 -7.93 28.11
CA PHE A 13 6.75 -7.27 26.85
C PHE A 13 5.57 -7.45 25.89
N ILE A 14 4.98 -6.34 25.45
CA ILE A 14 3.94 -6.32 24.42
C ILE A 14 4.62 -6.04 23.10
N PRO A 15 4.70 -7.01 22.18
CA PRO A 15 5.31 -6.78 20.87
C PRO A 15 4.46 -5.81 20.05
N HIS A 16 5.11 -4.95 19.26
CA HIS A 16 4.44 -4.03 18.34
C HIS A 16 3.58 -4.77 17.31
N SER A 17 4.08 -5.91 16.80
CA SER A 17 3.35 -6.79 15.88
C SER A 17 3.79 -8.23 16.09
N ARG A 18 2.92 -9.16 15.74
CA ARG A 18 3.22 -10.59 15.77
C ARG A 18 2.61 -11.26 14.55
N PRO A 19 3.41 -11.85 13.64
CA PRO A 19 2.89 -12.61 12.53
C PRO A 19 2.06 -13.80 13.00
N THR A 20 0.97 -14.08 12.30
CA THR A 20 0.17 -15.28 12.51
C THR A 20 0.60 -16.31 11.47
N LEU A 21 1.53 -17.18 11.84
CA LEU A 21 2.06 -18.24 11.01
C LEU A 21 1.87 -19.57 11.72
N GLY A 22 1.60 -20.63 10.98
CA GLY A 22 1.36 -21.97 11.49
C GLY A 22 1.87 -23.08 10.57
N ASP A 23 1.35 -24.29 10.81
CA ASP A 23 1.75 -25.48 10.05
C ASP A 23 1.35 -25.43 8.57
N GLU A 24 0.39 -24.61 8.21
CA GLU A 24 -0.05 -24.45 6.82
C GLU A 24 1.02 -23.75 6.00
N GLU A 25 1.53 -22.64 6.50
CA GLU A 25 2.62 -21.89 5.86
C GLU A 25 3.90 -22.71 5.81
N VAL A 26 4.21 -23.44 6.89
CA VAL A 26 5.39 -24.33 6.93
C VAL A 26 5.29 -25.38 5.84
N ARG A 27 4.14 -26.06 5.71
CA ARG A 27 3.93 -27.08 4.66
C ARG A 27 4.01 -26.49 3.25
N ALA A 28 3.45 -25.31 3.02
CA ALA A 28 3.50 -24.65 1.72
C ALA A 28 4.94 -24.32 1.30
N VAL A 29 5.73 -23.73 2.22
CA VAL A 29 7.15 -23.41 1.96
C VAL A 29 7.96 -24.68 1.74
N GLU A 30 7.77 -25.72 2.56
CA GLU A 30 8.45 -27.01 2.43
C GLU A 30 8.18 -27.66 1.05
N ALA A 31 6.93 -27.59 0.58
CA ALA A 31 6.57 -28.14 -0.74
C ALA A 31 7.32 -27.41 -1.87
N VAL A 32 7.41 -26.08 -1.82
CA VAL A 32 8.16 -25.28 -2.80
C VAL A 32 9.63 -25.62 -2.79
N ILE A 33 10.27 -25.71 -1.61
CA ILE A 33 11.68 -26.08 -1.48
C ILE A 33 11.93 -27.47 -2.05
N LYS A 34 11.07 -28.45 -1.72
CA LYS A 34 11.19 -29.82 -2.21
C LYS A 34 11.01 -29.96 -3.71
N SER A 35 10.21 -29.07 -4.32
CA SER A 35 10.01 -29.06 -5.77
C SER A 35 11.24 -28.62 -6.56
N GLY A 36 12.18 -27.91 -5.92
CA GLY A 36 13.33 -27.29 -6.56
C GLY A 36 13.01 -26.01 -7.37
N TYR A 37 11.74 -25.65 -7.53
CA TYR A 37 11.32 -24.42 -8.22
C TYR A 37 11.20 -23.27 -7.21
N ILE A 38 12.35 -22.70 -6.84
CA ILE A 38 12.45 -21.64 -5.81
C ILE A 38 12.41 -20.20 -6.37
N ALA A 39 12.39 -20.05 -7.69
CA ALA A 39 12.16 -18.78 -8.37
C ALA A 39 10.66 -18.61 -8.66
N GLU A 40 10.31 -17.66 -9.53
CA GLU A 40 8.93 -17.51 -10.00
C GLU A 40 8.39 -18.82 -10.62
N GLY A 41 7.24 -19.27 -10.15
CA GLY A 41 6.67 -20.55 -10.56
C GLY A 41 5.17 -20.65 -10.24
N GLU A 42 4.68 -21.89 -10.20
CA GLU A 42 3.26 -22.19 -10.01
C GLU A 42 2.68 -21.60 -8.73
N ALA A 43 3.42 -21.59 -7.62
CA ALA A 43 2.96 -21.01 -6.35
C ALA A 43 2.70 -19.50 -6.46
N VAL A 44 3.50 -18.77 -7.24
CA VAL A 44 3.29 -17.34 -7.49
C VAL A 44 2.04 -17.12 -8.32
N LYS A 45 1.84 -17.88 -9.39
CA LYS A 45 0.65 -17.79 -10.24
C LYS A 45 -0.64 -18.08 -9.46
N GLN A 46 -0.63 -19.11 -8.61
CA GLN A 46 -1.75 -19.43 -7.74
C GLN A 46 -2.04 -18.31 -6.74
N PHE A 47 -1.02 -17.67 -6.20
CA PHE A 47 -1.17 -16.51 -5.33
C PHE A 47 -1.80 -15.32 -6.08
N GLU A 48 -1.29 -14.97 -7.25
CA GLU A 48 -1.81 -13.89 -8.08
C GLU A 48 -3.28 -14.12 -8.46
N GLN A 49 -3.61 -15.34 -8.89
CA GLN A 49 -4.98 -15.72 -9.22
C GLN A 49 -5.90 -15.63 -7.99
N ALA A 50 -5.50 -16.23 -6.87
CA ALA A 50 -6.29 -16.21 -5.65
C ALA A 50 -6.49 -14.79 -5.11
N PHE A 51 -5.48 -13.93 -5.26
CA PHE A 51 -5.58 -12.52 -4.90
C PHE A 51 -6.58 -11.80 -5.80
N ALA A 52 -6.45 -11.95 -7.12
CA ALA A 52 -7.36 -11.35 -8.09
C ALA A 52 -8.83 -11.77 -7.85
N GLU A 53 -9.07 -13.07 -7.66
CA GLU A 53 -10.40 -13.60 -7.35
C GLU A 53 -10.96 -13.05 -6.03
N LYS A 54 -10.14 -13.03 -4.98
CA LYS A 54 -10.56 -12.58 -3.63
C LYS A 54 -10.98 -11.13 -3.62
N PHE A 55 -10.29 -10.31 -4.38
CA PHE A 55 -10.51 -8.86 -4.38
C PHE A 55 -11.30 -8.35 -5.59
N GLY A 56 -11.67 -9.24 -6.52
CA GLY A 56 -12.50 -8.90 -7.68
C GLY A 56 -11.76 -8.06 -8.72
N VAL A 57 -10.43 -8.06 -8.73
CA VAL A 57 -9.62 -7.39 -9.75
C VAL A 57 -9.38 -8.29 -10.93
N GLU A 58 -9.18 -7.70 -12.10
CA GLU A 58 -8.95 -8.45 -13.33
C GLU A 58 -7.63 -9.22 -13.29
N GLN A 59 -6.58 -8.63 -12.75
CA GLN A 59 -5.25 -9.22 -12.67
C GLN A 59 -4.51 -8.76 -11.40
N ALA A 60 -3.60 -9.60 -10.92
CA ALA A 60 -2.66 -9.27 -9.87
C ALA A 60 -1.26 -9.70 -10.29
N VAL A 61 -0.26 -8.97 -9.85
CA VAL A 61 1.16 -9.26 -10.12
C VAL A 61 1.93 -9.24 -8.81
N ALA A 62 2.54 -10.36 -8.46
CA ALA A 62 3.40 -10.47 -7.29
C ALA A 62 4.77 -9.86 -7.55
N VAL A 63 5.25 -9.11 -6.59
CA VAL A 63 6.57 -8.45 -6.63
C VAL A 63 7.31 -8.64 -5.31
N SER A 64 8.61 -8.33 -5.29
CA SER A 64 9.47 -8.59 -4.13
C SER A 64 9.20 -7.72 -2.90
N SER A 65 8.54 -6.58 -3.07
CA SER A 65 8.22 -5.64 -1.98
C SER A 65 7.18 -4.60 -2.40
N GLY A 66 6.53 -3.93 -1.43
CA GLY A 66 5.64 -2.80 -1.69
C GLY A 66 6.34 -1.65 -2.41
N THR A 67 7.62 -1.38 -2.11
CA THR A 67 8.40 -0.36 -2.84
C THR A 67 8.56 -0.75 -4.32
N ALA A 68 8.79 -2.04 -4.61
CA ALA A 68 8.87 -2.53 -5.99
C ALA A 68 7.50 -2.41 -6.69
N ALA A 69 6.39 -2.67 -5.99
CA ALA A 69 5.04 -2.49 -6.52
C ALA A 69 4.78 -1.03 -6.91
N LEU A 70 5.05 -0.09 -6.01
CA LEU A 70 4.90 1.35 -6.28
C LEU A 70 5.78 1.81 -7.45
N HIS A 71 7.04 1.37 -7.49
CA HIS A 71 7.97 1.69 -8.57
C HIS A 71 7.44 1.20 -9.94
N LEU A 72 7.04 -0.07 -10.02
CA LEU A 72 6.54 -0.66 -11.26
C LEU A 72 5.20 -0.06 -11.69
N ALA A 73 4.32 0.27 -10.73
CA ALA A 73 3.06 0.95 -11.03
C ALA A 73 3.32 2.35 -11.64
N LEU A 74 4.22 3.14 -11.05
CA LEU A 74 4.59 4.44 -11.62
C LEU A 74 5.19 4.32 -13.03
N LEU A 75 6.05 3.31 -13.27
CA LEU A 75 6.57 3.04 -14.62
C LEU A 75 5.45 2.65 -15.60
N ALA A 76 4.52 1.81 -15.18
CA ALA A 76 3.37 1.40 -16.01
C ALA A 76 2.44 2.58 -16.34
N MET A 77 2.33 3.56 -15.43
CA MET A 77 1.63 4.83 -15.67
C MET A 77 2.39 5.80 -16.57
N GLY A 78 3.61 5.47 -17.00
CA GLY A 78 4.46 6.33 -17.82
C GLY A 78 5.11 7.49 -17.06
N ILE A 79 5.19 7.41 -15.73
CA ILE A 79 5.79 8.45 -14.90
C ILE A 79 7.33 8.40 -15.03
N GLY A 80 7.93 9.57 -15.20
CA GLY A 80 9.38 9.72 -15.39
C GLY A 80 9.87 11.13 -15.04
N PRO A 81 11.08 11.51 -15.46
CA PRO A 81 11.78 12.73 -15.02
C PRO A 81 11.02 14.05 -15.28
N GLU A 82 10.14 14.09 -16.26
CA GLU A 82 9.34 15.27 -16.60
C GLU A 82 8.13 15.46 -15.67
N HIS A 83 7.82 14.46 -14.83
CA HIS A 83 6.64 14.44 -14.02
C HIS A 83 6.92 14.80 -12.56
N GLU A 84 5.88 15.29 -11.91
CA GLU A 84 5.76 15.45 -10.48
C GLU A 84 4.80 14.39 -9.93
N VAL A 85 5.13 13.83 -8.76
CA VAL A 85 4.25 12.87 -8.07
C VAL A 85 3.93 13.41 -6.69
N ILE A 86 2.64 13.61 -6.41
CA ILE A 86 2.16 14.08 -5.10
C ILE A 86 1.95 12.88 -4.18
N PHE A 87 2.34 12.99 -2.92
CA PHE A 87 2.13 11.99 -1.87
C PHE A 87 2.08 12.65 -0.49
N PRO A 88 1.50 12.01 0.55
CA PRO A 88 1.39 12.64 1.87
C PRO A 88 2.75 12.82 2.55
N SER A 89 2.91 13.93 3.29
CA SER A 89 4.13 14.23 4.06
C SER A 89 4.37 13.27 5.22
N PHE A 90 3.31 12.70 5.79
CA PHE A 90 3.37 11.69 6.84
C PHE A 90 3.15 10.30 6.26
N VAL A 91 4.23 9.64 5.86
CA VAL A 91 4.17 8.31 5.27
C VAL A 91 5.53 7.61 5.33
N CYS A 92 5.55 6.31 5.11
CA CYS A 92 6.78 5.53 4.93
C CYS A 92 7.61 6.07 3.76
N SER A 93 8.94 6.14 3.91
CA SER A 93 9.89 6.60 2.88
C SER A 93 9.87 5.77 1.58
N ALA A 94 9.19 4.62 1.57
CA ALA A 94 9.04 3.78 0.38
C ALA A 94 8.41 4.55 -0.81
N LEU A 95 7.44 5.45 -0.53
CA LEU A 95 6.80 6.25 -1.56
C LEU A 95 7.81 7.22 -2.20
N LEU A 96 8.58 7.92 -1.37
CA LEU A 96 9.64 8.82 -1.83
C LEU A 96 10.68 8.09 -2.69
N HIS A 97 11.09 6.87 -2.25
CA HIS A 97 12.04 6.06 -3.00
C HIS A 97 11.46 5.62 -4.35
N ALA A 98 10.20 5.17 -4.39
CA ALA A 98 9.56 4.78 -5.65
C ALA A 98 9.50 5.93 -6.66
N VAL A 99 9.18 7.16 -6.21
CA VAL A 99 9.19 8.37 -7.05
C VAL A 99 10.60 8.68 -7.56
N HIS A 100 11.62 8.58 -6.72
CA HIS A 100 13.00 8.80 -7.14
C HIS A 100 13.49 7.74 -8.13
N TYR A 101 13.06 6.47 -8.00
CA TYR A 101 13.49 5.40 -8.90
C TYR A 101 13.01 5.61 -10.34
N VAL A 102 11.86 6.26 -10.55
CA VAL A 102 11.40 6.64 -11.90
C VAL A 102 11.98 7.99 -12.35
N GLY A 103 12.80 8.65 -11.52
CA GLY A 103 13.39 9.96 -11.81
C GLY A 103 12.42 11.13 -11.71
N ALA A 104 11.19 10.93 -11.24
CA ALA A 104 10.20 11.98 -11.08
C ALA A 104 10.48 12.89 -9.87
N GLN A 105 9.92 14.09 -9.88
CA GLN A 105 10.03 15.06 -8.80
C GLN A 105 9.02 14.73 -7.70
N PRO A 106 9.45 14.43 -6.47
CA PRO A 106 8.54 14.20 -5.35
C PRO A 106 7.94 15.53 -4.84
N VAL A 107 6.63 15.54 -4.61
CA VAL A 107 5.87 16.69 -4.09
C VAL A 107 5.09 16.24 -2.85
N PRO A 108 5.63 16.44 -1.63
CA PRO A 108 4.88 16.11 -0.42
C PRO A 108 3.72 17.07 -0.22
N ALA A 109 2.53 16.53 0.10
CA ALA A 109 1.33 17.28 0.47
C ALA A 109 1.04 17.10 1.97
N GLU A 110 0.35 18.05 2.56
CA GLU A 110 -0.10 17.98 3.94
C GLU A 110 -1.09 16.82 4.16
N ILE A 111 -1.24 16.43 5.41
CA ILE A 111 -2.20 15.44 5.86
C ILE A 111 -3.32 16.09 6.66
N ASP A 112 -4.49 15.47 6.66
CA ASP A 112 -5.53 15.76 7.64
C ASP A 112 -5.08 15.24 9.02
N PRO A 113 -4.95 16.10 10.04
CA PRO A 113 -4.46 15.72 11.37
C PRO A 113 -5.40 14.76 12.13
N LEU A 114 -6.64 14.61 11.70
CA LEU A 114 -7.62 13.70 12.33
C LEU A 114 -7.54 12.29 11.76
N THR A 115 -7.25 12.16 10.48
CA THR A 115 -7.25 10.88 9.77
C THR A 115 -5.85 10.39 9.40
N TYR A 116 -4.85 11.29 9.40
CA TYR A 116 -3.49 11.08 8.89
C TYR A 116 -3.42 10.73 7.40
N ASN A 117 -4.53 10.76 6.71
CA ASN A 117 -4.59 10.61 5.26
C ASN A 117 -4.22 11.94 4.56
N ILE A 118 -3.84 11.83 3.29
CA ILE A 118 -3.51 13.01 2.47
C ILE A 118 -4.68 14.00 2.44
N ASP A 119 -4.41 15.30 2.58
CA ASP A 119 -5.41 16.36 2.52
C ASP A 119 -5.71 16.75 1.06
N PRO A 120 -6.94 16.49 0.55
CA PRO A 120 -7.30 16.86 -0.81
C PRO A 120 -7.21 18.36 -1.13
N ASP A 121 -7.41 19.24 -0.13
CA ASP A 121 -7.29 20.69 -0.32
C ASP A 121 -5.85 21.13 -0.54
N ASP A 122 -4.90 20.50 0.12
CA ASP A 122 -3.50 20.76 -0.09
C ASP A 122 -2.99 20.12 -1.39
N VAL A 123 -3.46 18.91 -1.71
CA VAL A 123 -3.19 18.28 -3.02
C VAL A 123 -3.60 19.19 -4.16
N GLN A 124 -4.82 19.74 -4.12
CA GLN A 124 -5.33 20.64 -5.16
C GLN A 124 -4.42 21.87 -5.36
N LYS A 125 -3.86 22.45 -4.31
CA LYS A 125 -2.95 23.59 -4.36
C LYS A 125 -1.58 23.23 -4.98
N ARG A 126 -1.17 21.96 -4.94
CA ARG A 126 0.12 21.48 -5.41
C ARG A 126 0.10 20.95 -6.84
N ILE A 127 -1.07 20.76 -7.42
CA ILE A 127 -1.21 20.30 -8.80
C ILE A 127 -0.63 21.35 -9.76
N THR A 128 0.22 20.89 -10.67
CA THR A 128 0.81 21.66 -11.76
C THR A 128 0.60 20.94 -13.10
N ALA A 129 0.98 21.57 -14.19
CA ALA A 129 0.95 20.92 -15.51
C ALA A 129 1.87 19.69 -15.62
N ARG A 130 2.80 19.48 -14.68
CA ARG A 130 3.70 18.34 -14.61
C ARG A 130 3.22 17.23 -13.67
N THR A 131 2.15 17.46 -12.92
CA THR A 131 1.64 16.44 -12.00
C THR A 131 1.14 15.23 -12.78
N GLY A 132 1.86 14.11 -12.67
CA GLY A 132 1.55 12.88 -13.40
C GLY A 132 0.76 11.86 -12.58
N ALA A 133 0.90 11.89 -11.25
CA ALA A 133 0.19 10.97 -10.36
C ALA A 133 0.09 11.51 -8.92
N ILE A 134 -0.88 10.97 -8.19
CA ILE A 134 -1.03 11.11 -6.74
C ILE A 134 -0.91 9.70 -6.14
N ILE A 135 0.01 9.47 -5.20
CA ILE A 135 0.07 8.22 -4.42
C ILE A 135 -0.76 8.43 -3.15
N VAL A 136 -1.74 7.57 -2.95
CA VAL A 136 -2.72 7.68 -1.86
C VAL A 136 -2.66 6.45 -0.95
N PRO A 137 -1.85 6.46 0.11
CA PRO A 137 -1.91 5.44 1.14
C PRO A 137 -3.16 5.61 2.00
N HIS A 138 -3.77 4.49 2.38
CA HIS A 138 -4.89 4.44 3.32
C HIS A 138 -4.34 4.19 4.73
N MET A 139 -4.10 5.28 5.47
CA MET A 139 -3.39 5.21 6.75
C MET A 139 -4.20 4.48 7.83
N PHE A 140 -3.52 3.54 8.51
CA PHE A 140 -4.06 2.78 9.64
C PHE A 140 -5.37 2.04 9.35
N GLY A 141 -5.63 1.68 8.08
CA GLY A 141 -6.85 1.01 7.66
C GLY A 141 -8.04 1.93 7.41
N LEU A 142 -7.84 3.25 7.49
CA LEU A 142 -8.87 4.24 7.20
C LEU A 142 -8.73 4.75 5.75
N ALA A 143 -9.77 4.57 4.95
CA ALA A 143 -9.77 5.04 3.56
C ALA A 143 -9.60 6.57 3.49
N ALA A 144 -8.70 7.02 2.60
CA ALA A 144 -8.56 8.43 2.25
C ALA A 144 -9.83 8.97 1.55
N ASP A 145 -9.97 10.29 1.47
CA ASP A 145 -11.12 10.92 0.80
C ASP A 145 -10.97 10.88 -0.72
N LEU A 146 -11.18 9.68 -1.28
CA LEU A 146 -11.10 9.44 -2.71
C LEU A 146 -12.17 10.20 -3.51
N ASP A 147 -13.35 10.47 -2.92
CA ASP A 147 -14.42 11.23 -3.61
C ASP A 147 -13.97 12.65 -3.97
N ARG A 148 -13.09 13.22 -3.15
CA ARG A 148 -12.51 14.54 -3.43
C ARG A 148 -11.29 14.44 -4.33
N LEU A 149 -10.41 13.47 -4.10
CA LEU A 149 -9.18 13.29 -4.88
C LEU A 149 -9.48 12.93 -6.35
N LEU A 150 -10.46 12.05 -6.62
CA LEU A 150 -10.86 11.67 -7.98
C LEU A 150 -11.42 12.83 -8.82
N LYS A 151 -11.92 13.90 -8.16
CA LYS A 151 -12.39 15.11 -8.86
C LYS A 151 -11.25 16.00 -9.37
N LEU A 152 -10.02 15.74 -8.97
CA LEU A 152 -8.87 16.55 -9.36
C LEU A 152 -8.33 16.21 -10.75
N ASP A 153 -8.88 15.18 -11.39
CA ASP A 153 -8.53 14.71 -12.75
C ASP A 153 -7.03 14.38 -12.93
N VAL A 154 -6.41 13.88 -11.87
CA VAL A 154 -5.04 13.38 -11.87
C VAL A 154 -5.07 11.87 -11.57
N PRO A 155 -4.30 11.04 -12.29
CA PRO A 155 -4.22 9.60 -12.00
C PRO A 155 -3.85 9.32 -10.53
N ILE A 156 -4.55 8.37 -9.91
CA ILE A 156 -4.33 7.97 -8.52
C ILE A 156 -3.72 6.57 -8.49
N LEU A 157 -2.66 6.41 -7.69
CA LEU A 157 -2.10 5.13 -7.28
C LEU A 157 -2.43 4.91 -5.81
N GLU A 158 -3.34 3.97 -5.53
CA GLU A 158 -3.71 3.62 -4.16
C GLU A 158 -2.70 2.66 -3.54
N ASP A 159 -2.24 2.99 -2.33
CA ASP A 159 -1.42 2.11 -1.50
C ASP A 159 -2.28 1.54 -0.37
N CYS A 160 -2.74 0.31 -0.56
CA CYS A 160 -3.57 -0.43 0.37
C CYS A 160 -2.78 -1.29 1.38
N ALA A 161 -1.47 -1.09 1.54
CA ALA A 161 -0.63 -1.92 2.42
C ALA A 161 -1.15 -2.01 3.87
N GLN A 162 -1.79 -0.95 4.36
CA GLN A 162 -2.39 -0.90 5.70
C GLN A 162 -3.91 -1.11 5.70
N ALA A 163 -4.56 -1.27 4.54
CA ALA A 163 -6.01 -1.32 4.39
C ALA A 163 -6.49 -2.44 3.47
N VAL A 164 -5.71 -3.53 3.36
CA VAL A 164 -6.05 -4.67 2.49
C VAL A 164 -7.42 -5.23 2.84
N GLY A 165 -8.31 -5.32 1.83
CA GLY A 165 -9.69 -5.77 1.98
C GLY A 165 -10.65 -4.72 2.54
N GLY A 166 -10.20 -3.49 2.77
CA GLY A 166 -11.07 -2.36 3.04
C GLY A 166 -12.02 -2.13 1.85
N LYS A 167 -13.29 -1.83 2.14
CA LYS A 167 -14.27 -1.48 1.10
C LYS A 167 -14.83 -0.10 1.38
N ARG A 168 -14.85 0.76 0.37
CA ARG A 168 -15.55 2.04 0.41
C ARG A 168 -16.59 2.06 -0.71
N ARG A 169 -17.80 2.48 -0.39
CA ARG A 169 -18.81 2.78 -1.40
C ARG A 169 -18.56 4.22 -1.88
N LEU A 170 -18.11 4.39 -3.11
CA LEU A 170 -18.05 5.70 -3.73
C LEU A 170 -19.48 6.22 -3.90
N LEU A 171 -19.72 7.46 -3.48
CA LEU A 171 -20.97 8.15 -3.75
C LEU A 171 -20.98 8.52 -5.22
N GLN A 172 -21.74 7.74 -6.01
CA GLN A 172 -22.10 7.87 -7.42
C GLN A 172 -21.23 8.83 -8.26
N ARG A 173 -20.42 8.28 -9.15
CA ARG A 173 -20.24 8.82 -10.50
C ARG A 173 -21.18 8.01 -11.39
N ASP A 174 -22.18 8.66 -11.92
CA ASP A 174 -22.89 8.18 -13.10
C ASP A 174 -21.83 8.07 -14.21
N ASP A 175 -21.67 6.85 -14.73
CA ASP A 175 -20.91 6.52 -15.93
C ASP A 175 -19.43 6.92 -15.98
N MET A 176 -18.54 6.10 -15.43
CA MET A 176 -17.30 5.62 -16.10
C MET A 176 -16.43 4.82 -15.13
N PHE A 177 -16.19 3.57 -15.50
CA PHE A 177 -15.32 2.57 -14.86
C PHE A 177 -15.78 2.11 -13.48
N GLY A 178 -16.31 0.87 -13.43
CA GLY A 178 -16.53 0.14 -12.20
C GLY A 178 -15.23 -0.06 -11.47
N SER A 179 -14.92 0.85 -10.56
CA SER A 179 -13.88 0.68 -9.57
C SER A 179 -14.52 0.25 -8.28
N ASP A 180 -14.74 -1.07 -8.15
CA ASP A 180 -14.77 -1.65 -6.82
C ASP A 180 -13.34 -1.55 -6.31
N LEU A 181 -13.11 -0.60 -5.41
CA LEU A 181 -11.81 -0.39 -4.79
C LEU A 181 -11.43 -1.59 -3.93
N LEU A 182 -10.26 -2.14 -4.19
CA LEU A 182 -9.61 -3.18 -3.41
C LEU A 182 -8.71 -2.61 -2.33
#